data_10d0932bd0042d6a16668ac7e83de264
#
_entry.id   10d0932bd0042d6a16668ac7e83de264
#
_cell.length_a   1.000
_cell.length_b   1.000
_cell.length_c   1.000
_cell.angle_alpha   90.00
_cell.angle_beta   90.00
_cell.angle_gamma   90.00
#
_symmetry.space_group_name_H-M   'P 1'
#
loop_
_entity.id
_entity.type
_entity.pdbx_description
1 polymer ?
#
loop_
_entity_poly.entity_id
_entity_poly.type
_entity_poly.pdbx_seq_one_letter_code
_entity_poly.pdbx_strand_id
1 'polypeptide(L)'
;MIIQEVEPFRYFTIFDSLESGLYMVIVGYYFLLFAYFLLMRFRTSKKPYWFFFSILFICLAIARVFFIAYYFYVPELDLTGMAMVNQLMTFYRLATFFTWMGISSLMGVLGILLLPPEAKKEGAEKKEEESKEKKRIDLNEQQKIIFRVILLVIPIVIGILALVLPSEYLMDLDFVEDYGLSGVNIVTVNIGSWSYPLGRFIINLVCLPLLVFLIPFIFLYLAAKTFGVLRKSYFLNAVGFIINFAGRIGQGLLDSACTLTGGEYGCLTRAILPPLLILLSLIIIVIANNYEQLK
;
A
#
# COMPACT_ATOMS: atom_id res chain seq x y z
N MET A 1 -43.32 28.64 -5.07
CA MET A 1 -42.48 27.57 -5.57
C MET A 1 -41.15 27.75 -4.85
N ILE A 2 -40.96 27.05 -3.73
CA ILE A 2 -39.70 27.10 -2.93
C ILE A 2 -38.74 26.27 -3.76
N ILE A 3 -37.72 26.90 -4.35
CA ILE A 3 -36.56 26.20 -4.91
C ILE A 3 -35.89 25.60 -3.71
N GLN A 4 -36.11 24.31 -3.49
CA GLN A 4 -35.32 23.53 -2.55
C GLN A 4 -33.88 23.56 -3.13
N GLU A 5 -33.00 24.34 -2.53
CA GLU A 5 -31.57 24.22 -2.81
C GLU A 5 -31.21 22.78 -2.49
N VAL A 6 -31.04 21.97 -3.53
CA VAL A 6 -30.49 20.64 -3.41
C VAL A 6 -29.05 20.84 -3.00
N GLU A 7 -28.74 20.66 -1.73
CA GLU A 7 -27.35 20.62 -1.30
C GLU A 7 -26.61 19.57 -2.16
N PRO A 8 -25.57 19.96 -2.88
CA PRO A 8 -24.93 19.08 -3.86
C PRO A 8 -24.30 17.85 -3.23
N PHE A 9 -24.06 17.86 -1.91
CA PHE A 9 -23.47 16.75 -1.14
C PHE A 9 -24.18 16.61 0.21
N ARG A 10 -24.56 15.41 0.56
CA ARG A 10 -25.35 15.08 1.76
C ARG A 10 -24.47 14.79 2.98
N TYR A 11 -23.32 14.16 2.76
CA TYR A 11 -22.40 13.69 3.80
C TYR A 11 -21.00 14.28 3.67
N PHE A 12 -20.73 15.01 2.60
CA PHE A 12 -19.43 15.52 2.26
C PHE A 12 -19.14 16.83 2.97
N THR A 13 -18.31 16.78 3.99
CA THR A 13 -17.90 17.95 4.77
C THR A 13 -16.76 18.71 4.09
N ILE A 14 -16.45 19.93 4.59
CA ILE A 14 -15.29 20.72 4.12
C ILE A 14 -13.96 19.96 4.40
N PHE A 15 -13.90 19.18 5.48
CA PHE A 15 -12.73 18.36 5.81
C PHE A 15 -12.57 17.20 4.83
N ASP A 16 -13.67 16.57 4.40
CA ASP A 16 -13.65 15.50 3.41
C ASP A 16 -13.24 16.05 2.04
N SER A 17 -13.63 17.28 1.70
CA SER A 17 -13.16 17.98 0.50
C SER A 17 -11.64 18.16 0.51
N LEU A 18 -11.09 18.59 1.64
CA LEU A 18 -9.66 18.78 1.81
C LEU A 18 -8.90 17.46 1.75
N GLU A 19 -9.39 16.44 2.45
CA GLU A 19 -8.79 15.11 2.50
C GLU A 19 -8.81 14.44 1.12
N SER A 20 -9.97 14.41 0.44
CA SER A 20 -10.09 13.84 -0.90
C SER A 20 -9.23 14.58 -1.92
N GLY A 21 -9.13 15.92 -1.82
CA GLY A 21 -8.25 16.74 -2.65
C GLY A 21 -6.79 16.36 -2.48
N LEU A 22 -6.31 16.20 -1.25
CA LEU A 22 -4.95 15.76 -0.97
C LEU A 22 -4.69 14.34 -1.49
N TYR A 23 -5.66 13.44 -1.37
CA TYR A 23 -5.53 12.08 -1.95
C TYR A 23 -5.51 12.10 -3.48
N MET A 24 -6.24 13.00 -4.14
CA MET A 24 -6.13 13.18 -5.60
C MET A 24 -4.73 13.66 -6.02
N VAL A 25 -4.11 14.55 -5.25
CA VAL A 25 -2.71 14.95 -5.46
C VAL A 25 -1.77 13.74 -5.32
N ILE A 26 -1.98 12.88 -4.32
CA ILE A 26 -1.20 11.64 -4.15
C ILE A 26 -1.38 10.71 -5.35
N VAL A 27 -2.60 10.54 -5.87
CA VAL A 27 -2.87 9.75 -7.09
C VAL A 27 -2.08 10.30 -8.26
N GLY A 28 -2.14 11.61 -8.50
CA GLY A 28 -1.35 12.27 -9.55
C GLY A 28 0.14 12.01 -9.40
N TYR A 29 0.66 12.10 -8.18
CA TYR A 29 2.06 11.83 -7.88
C TYR A 29 2.45 10.36 -8.13
N TYR A 30 1.59 9.40 -7.78
CA TYR A 30 1.80 7.99 -8.10
C TYR A 30 1.86 7.75 -9.62
N PHE A 31 0.98 8.37 -10.42
CA PHE A 31 1.04 8.29 -11.88
C PHE A 31 2.33 8.88 -12.45
N LEU A 32 2.79 10.00 -11.92
CA LEU A 32 4.08 10.59 -12.32
C LEU A 32 5.24 9.65 -12.00
N LEU A 33 5.25 9.02 -10.82
CA LEU A 33 6.27 8.06 -10.45
C LEU A 33 6.23 6.80 -11.32
N PHE A 34 5.04 6.28 -11.59
CA PHE A 34 4.86 5.18 -12.55
C PHE A 34 5.50 5.51 -13.89
N ALA A 35 5.13 6.64 -14.50
CA ALA A 35 5.66 7.08 -15.79
C ALA A 35 7.18 7.29 -15.72
N TYR A 36 7.69 7.92 -14.68
CA TYR A 36 9.11 8.15 -14.48
C TYR A 36 9.90 6.83 -14.39
N PHE A 37 9.51 5.89 -13.54
CA PHE A 37 10.22 4.63 -13.39
C PHE A 37 10.11 3.75 -14.63
N LEU A 38 8.98 3.75 -15.32
CA LEU A 38 8.78 2.96 -16.52
C LEU A 38 9.57 3.55 -17.71
N LEU A 39 9.35 4.82 -18.03
CA LEU A 39 9.85 5.43 -19.24
C LEU A 39 11.33 5.88 -19.12
N MET A 40 11.69 6.47 -17.98
CA MET A 40 13.04 7.02 -17.81
C MET A 40 14.03 5.99 -17.27
N ARG A 41 13.61 5.16 -16.30
CA ARG A 41 14.52 4.23 -15.64
C ARG A 41 14.53 2.84 -16.26
N PHE A 42 13.36 2.22 -16.43
CA PHE A 42 13.28 0.87 -16.98
C PHE A 42 13.65 0.84 -18.46
N ARG A 43 13.11 1.75 -19.28
CA ARG A 43 13.39 1.81 -20.72
C ARG A 43 14.90 1.99 -20.99
N THR A 44 15.59 2.78 -20.17
CA THR A 44 17.02 3.07 -20.32
C THR A 44 17.89 1.94 -19.80
N SER A 45 17.64 1.43 -18.60
CA SER A 45 18.51 0.46 -17.93
C SER A 45 18.15 -1.00 -18.17
N LYS A 46 16.89 -1.28 -18.59
CA LYS A 46 16.31 -2.64 -18.76
C LYS A 46 16.37 -3.50 -17.50
N LYS A 47 16.66 -2.91 -16.34
CA LYS A 47 16.72 -3.65 -15.05
C LYS A 47 15.30 -3.95 -14.55
N PRO A 48 14.94 -5.23 -14.27
CA PRO A 48 13.59 -5.61 -13.84
C PRO A 48 13.16 -4.95 -12.53
N TYR A 49 14.10 -4.56 -11.68
CA TYR A 49 13.89 -3.76 -10.48
C TYR A 49 13.02 -2.50 -10.75
N TRP A 50 13.33 -1.72 -11.82
CA TRP A 50 12.58 -0.52 -12.15
C TRP A 50 11.17 -0.81 -12.68
N PHE A 51 11.02 -1.94 -13.36
CA PHE A 51 9.71 -2.41 -13.83
C PHE A 51 8.78 -2.69 -12.64
N PHE A 52 9.26 -3.44 -11.65
CA PHE A 52 8.47 -3.71 -10.44
C PHE A 52 8.15 -2.43 -9.65
N PHE A 53 9.09 -1.48 -9.58
CA PHE A 53 8.79 -0.18 -8.96
C PHE A 53 7.70 0.58 -9.72
N SER A 54 7.68 0.54 -11.04
CA SER A 54 6.62 1.19 -11.80
C SER A 54 5.26 0.53 -11.57
N ILE A 55 5.20 -0.80 -11.58
CA ILE A 55 3.95 -1.53 -11.26
C ILE A 55 3.46 -1.20 -9.85
N LEU A 56 4.34 -1.11 -8.86
CA LEU A 56 3.98 -0.69 -7.51
C LEU A 56 3.19 0.63 -7.54
N PHE A 57 3.71 1.65 -8.19
CA PHE A 57 3.08 2.97 -8.15
C PHE A 57 1.76 3.04 -8.93
N ILE A 58 1.63 2.35 -10.08
CA ILE A 58 0.34 2.31 -10.78
C ILE A 58 -0.72 1.54 -9.98
N CYS A 59 -0.35 0.44 -9.34
CA CYS A 59 -1.26 -0.30 -8.48
C CYS A 59 -1.72 0.54 -7.27
N LEU A 60 -0.80 1.28 -6.64
CA LEU A 60 -1.14 2.19 -5.52
C LEU A 60 -2.02 3.36 -5.99
N ALA A 61 -1.81 3.89 -7.20
CA ALA A 61 -2.67 4.92 -7.77
C ALA A 61 -4.10 4.40 -7.94
N ILE A 62 -4.26 3.24 -8.61
CA ILE A 62 -5.56 2.62 -8.85
C ILE A 62 -6.26 2.28 -7.52
N ALA A 63 -5.53 1.68 -6.58
CA ALA A 63 -6.06 1.38 -5.25
C ALA A 63 -6.57 2.64 -4.55
N ARG A 64 -5.82 3.74 -4.62
CA ARG A 64 -6.21 5.01 -3.97
C ARG A 64 -7.45 5.62 -4.63
N VAL A 65 -7.58 5.56 -5.97
CA VAL A 65 -8.80 6.00 -6.66
C VAL A 65 -10.03 5.25 -6.16
N PHE A 66 -9.94 3.91 -6.01
CA PHE A 66 -11.05 3.13 -5.47
C PHE A 66 -11.34 3.43 -4.00
N PHE A 67 -10.32 3.70 -3.17
CA PHE A 67 -10.54 4.14 -1.79
C PHE A 67 -11.18 5.53 -1.72
N ILE A 68 -10.78 6.47 -2.58
CA ILE A 68 -11.44 7.79 -2.67
C ILE A 68 -12.91 7.61 -3.04
N ALA A 69 -13.22 6.76 -4.02
CA ALA A 69 -14.60 6.47 -4.37
C ALA A 69 -15.37 5.83 -3.20
N TYR A 70 -14.77 4.87 -2.51
CA TYR A 70 -15.35 4.18 -1.36
C TYR A 70 -15.69 5.14 -0.20
N TYR A 71 -14.75 6.02 0.18
CA TYR A 71 -14.92 6.88 1.36
C TYR A 71 -15.74 8.13 1.08
N PHE A 72 -15.63 8.72 -0.10
CA PHE A 72 -16.16 10.06 -0.35
C PHE A 72 -17.29 10.12 -1.37
N TYR A 73 -17.31 9.28 -2.40
CA TYR A 73 -18.27 9.42 -3.48
C TYR A 73 -19.42 8.41 -3.44
N VAL A 74 -19.16 7.17 -3.04
CA VAL A 74 -20.21 6.14 -2.97
C VAL A 74 -21.27 6.47 -1.92
N PRO A 75 -20.93 7.01 -0.72
CA PRO A 75 -21.92 7.43 0.27
C PRO A 75 -22.88 8.51 -0.23
N GLU A 76 -22.49 9.31 -1.21
CA GLU A 76 -23.32 10.37 -1.80
C GLU A 76 -24.29 9.86 -2.87
N LEU A 77 -24.17 8.60 -3.27
CA LEU A 77 -25.12 8.00 -4.23
C LEU A 77 -26.48 7.78 -3.56
N ASP A 78 -27.56 8.09 -4.25
CA ASP A 78 -28.94 7.85 -3.79
C ASP A 78 -29.30 6.35 -3.76
N LEU A 79 -28.42 5.53 -3.20
CA LEU A 79 -28.60 4.11 -2.99
C LEU A 79 -28.96 3.83 -1.54
N THR A 80 -29.80 2.84 -1.31
CA THR A 80 -30.24 2.44 0.04
C THR A 80 -30.03 0.95 0.28
N GLY A 81 -29.90 0.59 1.53
CA GLY A 81 -29.83 -0.81 1.98
C GLY A 81 -28.71 -1.60 1.28
N MET A 82 -29.05 -2.79 0.82
CA MET A 82 -28.10 -3.74 0.22
C MET A 82 -27.45 -3.27 -1.08
N ALA A 83 -28.10 -2.39 -1.84
CA ALA A 83 -27.54 -1.83 -3.08
C ALA A 83 -26.34 -0.93 -2.77
N MET A 84 -26.44 -0.07 -1.76
CA MET A 84 -25.35 0.78 -1.26
C MET A 84 -24.17 -0.07 -0.78
N VAL A 85 -24.45 -1.07 0.07
CA VAL A 85 -23.41 -1.94 0.64
C VAL A 85 -22.69 -2.74 -0.45
N ASN A 86 -23.39 -3.27 -1.43
CA ASN A 86 -22.76 -3.99 -2.55
C ASN A 86 -21.82 -3.07 -3.34
N GLN A 87 -22.22 -1.82 -3.56
CA GLN A 87 -21.37 -0.85 -4.24
C GLN A 87 -20.12 -0.53 -3.40
N LEU A 88 -20.27 -0.24 -2.11
CA LEU A 88 -19.18 -0.02 -1.20
C LEU A 88 -18.20 -1.22 -1.17
N MET A 89 -18.74 -2.44 -1.02
CA MET A 89 -17.92 -3.65 -0.99
C MET A 89 -17.17 -3.89 -2.30
N THR A 90 -17.77 -3.52 -3.45
CA THR A 90 -17.10 -3.63 -4.74
C THR A 90 -15.87 -2.72 -4.80
N PHE A 91 -16.00 -1.45 -4.44
CA PHE A 91 -14.87 -0.51 -4.42
C PHE A 91 -13.81 -0.91 -3.38
N TYR A 92 -14.23 -1.33 -2.19
CA TYR A 92 -13.33 -1.81 -1.15
C TYR A 92 -12.49 -3.01 -1.60
N ARG A 93 -13.13 -4.01 -2.25
CA ARG A 93 -12.43 -5.21 -2.77
C ARG A 93 -11.41 -4.85 -3.84
N LEU A 94 -11.80 -4.00 -4.80
CA LEU A 94 -10.90 -3.53 -5.85
C LEU A 94 -9.73 -2.74 -5.27
N ALA A 95 -9.99 -1.82 -4.35
CA ALA A 95 -8.96 -1.05 -3.66
C ALA A 95 -7.96 -1.96 -2.92
N THR A 96 -8.49 -2.95 -2.19
CA THR A 96 -7.70 -3.93 -1.44
C THR A 96 -6.88 -4.79 -2.38
N PHE A 97 -7.47 -5.32 -3.45
CA PHE A 97 -6.78 -6.12 -4.46
C PHE A 97 -5.59 -5.36 -5.07
N PHE A 98 -5.80 -4.13 -5.55
CA PHE A 98 -4.70 -3.34 -6.13
C PHE A 98 -3.65 -2.94 -5.09
N THR A 99 -4.02 -2.75 -3.83
CA THR A 99 -3.04 -2.57 -2.73
C THR A 99 -2.13 -3.80 -2.61
N TRP A 100 -2.69 -5.00 -2.62
CA TRP A 100 -1.94 -6.25 -2.54
C TRP A 100 -1.09 -6.51 -3.77
N MET A 101 -1.56 -6.14 -4.97
CA MET A 101 -0.76 -6.16 -6.20
C MET A 101 0.45 -5.22 -6.11
N GLY A 102 0.27 -4.04 -5.50
CA GLY A 102 1.37 -3.12 -5.20
C GLY A 102 2.39 -3.73 -4.24
N ILE A 103 1.93 -4.36 -3.14
CA ILE A 103 2.80 -5.07 -2.18
C ILE A 103 3.54 -6.22 -2.88
N SER A 104 2.88 -7.00 -3.73
CA SER A 104 3.50 -8.04 -4.53
C SER A 104 4.65 -7.50 -5.38
N SER A 105 4.42 -6.39 -6.07
CA SER A 105 5.45 -5.72 -6.88
C SER A 105 6.64 -5.29 -6.03
N LEU A 106 6.39 -4.75 -4.84
CA LEU A 106 7.45 -4.37 -3.90
C LEU A 106 8.22 -5.59 -3.37
N MET A 107 7.54 -6.71 -3.12
CA MET A 107 8.20 -7.98 -2.81
C MET A 107 9.03 -8.49 -3.98
N GLY A 108 8.61 -8.27 -5.23
CA GLY A 108 9.41 -8.52 -6.44
C GLY A 108 10.71 -7.72 -6.46
N VAL A 109 10.65 -6.42 -6.12
CA VAL A 109 11.84 -5.56 -5.94
C VAL A 109 12.78 -6.16 -4.90
N LEU A 110 12.26 -6.49 -3.72
CA LEU A 110 13.07 -7.05 -2.62
C LEU A 110 13.67 -8.41 -2.99
N GLY A 111 12.93 -9.27 -3.68
CA GLY A 111 13.42 -10.56 -4.16
C GLY A 111 14.61 -10.43 -5.11
N ILE A 112 14.61 -9.40 -5.98
CA ILE A 112 15.74 -9.12 -6.87
C ILE A 112 16.93 -8.55 -6.09
N LEU A 113 16.70 -7.68 -5.11
CA LEU A 113 17.76 -7.06 -4.31
C LEU A 113 18.43 -8.03 -3.33
N LEU A 114 17.63 -8.91 -2.70
CA LEU A 114 18.15 -9.92 -1.75
C LEU A 114 18.92 -11.03 -2.46
N LEU A 115 18.44 -11.44 -3.62
CA LEU A 115 18.97 -12.55 -4.39
C LEU A 115 19.28 -12.06 -5.81
N PRO A 116 20.35 -11.28 -6.03
CA PRO A 116 20.68 -10.81 -7.37
C PRO A 116 20.93 -12.01 -8.31
N PRO A 117 20.51 -11.93 -9.60
CA PRO A 117 20.87 -12.93 -10.59
C PRO A 117 22.40 -12.97 -10.72
N GLU A 118 22.96 -14.16 -10.83
CA GLU A 118 24.38 -14.28 -11.08
C GLU A 118 24.71 -13.63 -12.44
N ALA A 119 25.61 -12.64 -12.42
CA ALA A 119 26.14 -12.13 -13.68
C ALA A 119 26.81 -13.30 -14.39
N LYS A 120 26.38 -13.64 -15.62
CA LYS A 120 27.12 -14.57 -16.47
C LYS A 120 28.56 -14.04 -16.55
N LYS A 121 29.47 -14.74 -15.90
CA LYS A 121 30.91 -14.50 -16.03
C LYS A 121 31.32 -14.94 -17.45
N GLU A 122 31.10 -14.07 -18.43
CA GLU A 122 31.82 -14.17 -19.69
C GLU A 122 33.22 -13.64 -19.44
N GLY A 123 34.18 -14.56 -19.40
CA GLY A 123 35.59 -14.27 -19.59
C GLY A 123 36.26 -13.40 -18.52
N ALA A 124 36.41 -13.91 -17.29
CA ALA A 124 37.44 -13.42 -16.37
C ALA A 124 38.14 -14.61 -15.75
N GLU A 125 39.43 -14.70 -16.07
CA GLU A 125 40.38 -15.63 -15.52
C GLU A 125 40.30 -15.69 -14.00
N LYS A 126 40.41 -16.93 -13.47
CA LYS A 126 40.61 -17.24 -12.07
C LYS A 126 41.79 -16.42 -11.50
N LYS A 127 41.48 -15.37 -10.76
CA LYS A 127 42.37 -14.92 -9.67
C LYS A 127 41.80 -15.48 -8.38
N GLU A 128 42.49 -16.51 -7.90
CA GLU A 128 42.43 -17.00 -6.53
C GLU A 128 42.73 -15.83 -5.61
N GLU A 129 41.75 -15.25 -5.00
CA GLU A 129 41.88 -14.56 -3.74
C GLU A 129 41.02 -15.32 -2.74
N GLU A 130 41.68 -16.20 -1.98
CA GLU A 130 41.24 -16.67 -0.66
C GLU A 130 41.03 -15.49 0.26
N SER A 131 39.83 -14.94 0.26
CA SER A 131 39.34 -14.01 1.25
C SER A 131 38.24 -14.70 2.03
N LYS A 132 38.47 -14.95 3.32
CA LYS A 132 37.60 -15.50 4.37
C LYS A 132 36.11 -15.29 4.10
N GLU A 133 35.50 -16.19 3.36
CA GLU A 133 34.09 -16.14 3.00
C GLU A 133 33.27 -16.54 4.23
N LYS A 134 32.74 -15.54 4.93
CA LYS A 134 31.62 -15.73 5.86
C LYS A 134 30.56 -16.57 5.15
N LYS A 135 30.15 -17.70 5.75
CA LYS A 135 29.07 -18.60 5.33
C LYS A 135 27.90 -17.82 4.73
N ARG A 136 27.95 -17.53 3.44
CA ARG A 136 26.75 -17.23 2.65
C ARG A 136 25.99 -18.53 2.50
N ILE A 137 24.71 -18.50 2.75
CA ILE A 137 23.82 -19.61 2.41
C ILE A 137 23.87 -19.73 0.89
N ASP A 138 24.58 -20.75 0.43
CA ASP A 138 24.80 -20.99 -1.00
C ASP A 138 23.53 -21.64 -1.58
N LEU A 139 22.54 -20.77 -1.88
CA LEU A 139 21.29 -21.20 -2.50
C LEU A 139 21.53 -21.46 -3.98
N ASN A 140 21.15 -22.64 -4.43
CA ASN A 140 21.17 -22.98 -5.85
C ASN A 140 20.30 -21.98 -6.64
N GLU A 141 20.64 -21.68 -7.90
CA GLU A 141 19.90 -20.73 -8.76
C GLU A 141 18.39 -21.06 -8.83
N GLN A 142 18.03 -22.35 -8.88
CA GLN A 142 16.64 -22.78 -8.83
C GLN A 142 15.95 -22.38 -7.52
N GLN A 143 16.62 -22.52 -6.38
CA GLN A 143 16.10 -22.13 -5.07
C GLN A 143 15.91 -20.60 -4.98
N LYS A 144 16.83 -19.82 -5.53
CA LYS A 144 16.69 -18.34 -5.61
C LYS A 144 15.47 -17.94 -6.43
N ILE A 145 15.23 -18.60 -7.57
CA ILE A 145 14.05 -18.34 -8.41
C ILE A 145 12.77 -18.72 -7.67
N ILE A 146 12.72 -19.91 -7.06
CA ILE A 146 11.55 -20.36 -6.29
C ILE A 146 11.24 -19.38 -5.16
N PHE A 147 12.24 -18.94 -4.40
CA PHE A 147 12.05 -17.99 -3.32
C PHE A 147 11.48 -16.64 -3.81
N ARG A 148 12.00 -16.10 -4.93
CA ARG A 148 11.46 -14.88 -5.55
C ARG A 148 9.99 -15.05 -5.97
N VAL A 149 9.66 -16.20 -6.57
CA VAL A 149 8.28 -16.51 -7.00
C VAL A 149 7.36 -16.60 -5.79
N ILE A 150 7.77 -17.27 -4.72
CA ILE A 150 6.98 -17.38 -3.48
C ILE A 150 6.72 -15.98 -2.90
N LEU A 151 7.74 -15.13 -2.79
CA LEU A 151 7.58 -13.75 -2.29
C LEU A 151 6.59 -12.93 -3.12
N LEU A 152 6.56 -13.16 -4.43
CA LEU A 152 5.66 -12.45 -5.34
C LEU A 152 4.23 -13.01 -5.28
N VAL A 153 4.08 -14.32 -5.18
CA VAL A 153 2.78 -15.01 -5.26
C VAL A 153 1.96 -14.83 -3.98
N ILE A 154 2.58 -14.85 -2.80
CA ILE A 154 1.86 -14.75 -1.52
C ILE A 154 0.94 -13.51 -1.48
N PRO A 155 1.40 -12.28 -1.75
CA PRO A 155 0.52 -11.11 -1.74
C PRO A 155 -0.56 -11.16 -2.82
N ILE A 156 -0.27 -11.75 -3.99
CA ILE A 156 -1.28 -11.92 -5.06
C ILE A 156 -2.43 -12.80 -4.57
N VAL A 157 -2.11 -13.93 -3.93
CA VAL A 157 -3.12 -14.85 -3.39
C VAL A 157 -4.00 -14.15 -2.35
N ILE A 158 -3.40 -13.33 -1.46
CA ILE A 158 -4.16 -12.56 -0.47
C ILE A 158 -5.05 -11.51 -1.17
N GLY A 159 -4.55 -10.85 -2.22
CA GLY A 159 -5.33 -9.91 -3.02
C GLY A 159 -6.53 -10.59 -3.71
N ILE A 160 -6.33 -11.77 -4.29
CA ILE A 160 -7.41 -12.57 -4.89
C ILE A 160 -8.41 -13.00 -3.82
N LEU A 161 -7.94 -13.41 -2.63
CA LEU A 161 -8.81 -13.74 -1.51
C LEU A 161 -9.73 -12.57 -1.14
N ALA A 162 -9.20 -11.34 -1.13
CA ALA A 162 -10.01 -10.15 -0.86
C ALA A 162 -11.09 -9.90 -1.92
N LEU A 163 -10.89 -10.30 -3.19
CA LEU A 163 -11.90 -10.21 -4.23
C LEU A 163 -13.01 -11.25 -4.10
N VAL A 164 -12.65 -12.48 -3.69
CA VAL A 164 -13.54 -13.64 -3.74
C VAL A 164 -14.34 -13.80 -2.44
N LEU A 165 -13.83 -13.31 -1.31
CA LEU A 165 -14.51 -13.43 -0.01
C LEU A 165 -15.93 -12.83 -0.08
N PRO A 166 -16.96 -13.51 0.48
CA PRO A 166 -18.31 -12.97 0.60
C PRO A 166 -18.33 -11.65 1.39
N SER A 167 -19.33 -10.81 1.13
CA SER A 167 -19.44 -9.49 1.78
C SER A 167 -19.56 -9.58 3.30
N GLU A 168 -20.18 -10.65 3.82
CA GLU A 168 -20.37 -10.89 5.25
C GLU A 168 -19.04 -11.02 6.04
N TYR A 169 -17.94 -11.35 5.36
CA TYR A 169 -16.61 -11.42 5.95
C TYR A 169 -15.84 -10.09 5.92
N LEU A 170 -16.26 -9.16 5.05
CA LEU A 170 -15.55 -7.91 4.80
C LEU A 170 -16.30 -6.67 5.26
N MET A 171 -17.61 -6.78 5.43
CA MET A 171 -18.51 -5.69 5.76
C MET A 171 -18.33 -5.23 7.20
N ASP A 172 -18.34 -3.92 7.42
CA ASP A 172 -18.28 -3.34 8.75
C ASP A 172 -19.58 -3.56 9.53
N LEU A 173 -19.49 -3.66 10.86
CA LEU A 173 -20.66 -3.85 11.72
C LEU A 173 -21.59 -2.63 11.66
N ASP A 174 -21.02 -1.45 11.57
CA ASP A 174 -21.76 -0.18 11.51
C ASP A 174 -22.68 -0.11 10.29
N PHE A 175 -22.36 -0.83 9.19
CA PHE A 175 -23.20 -0.87 8.01
C PHE A 175 -24.58 -1.48 8.24
N VAL A 176 -24.72 -2.35 9.26
CA VAL A 176 -26.02 -2.93 9.62
C VAL A 176 -26.95 -1.86 10.19
N GLU A 177 -26.42 -0.96 11.00
CA GLU A 177 -27.16 0.15 11.61
C GLU A 177 -27.36 1.28 10.58
N ASP A 178 -26.30 1.72 9.92
CA ASP A 178 -26.29 2.86 9.00
C ASP A 178 -27.20 2.65 7.78
N TYR A 179 -27.27 1.42 7.26
CA TYR A 179 -28.04 1.10 6.03
C TYR A 179 -29.25 0.21 6.30
N GLY A 180 -29.62 -0.02 7.55
CA GLY A 180 -30.83 -0.75 7.93
C GLY A 180 -30.88 -2.20 7.44
N LEU A 181 -29.77 -2.93 7.48
CA LEU A 181 -29.65 -4.29 6.98
C LEU A 181 -30.18 -5.30 8.01
N SER A 182 -31.48 -5.52 8.03
CA SER A 182 -32.10 -6.55 8.87
C SER A 182 -31.81 -7.96 8.31
N GLY A 183 -31.23 -8.84 9.15
CA GLY A 183 -31.07 -10.27 8.82
C GLY A 183 -29.74 -10.65 8.15
N VAL A 184 -28.79 -9.75 8.04
CA VAL A 184 -27.43 -10.06 7.56
C VAL A 184 -26.55 -10.49 8.73
N ASN A 185 -26.03 -11.72 8.68
CA ASN A 185 -25.07 -12.22 9.68
C ASN A 185 -23.64 -11.91 9.24
N ILE A 186 -23.01 -10.93 9.91
CA ILE A 186 -21.59 -10.63 9.70
C ILE A 186 -20.74 -11.64 10.48
N VAL A 187 -19.77 -12.22 9.80
CA VAL A 187 -18.83 -13.16 10.43
C VAL A 187 -17.71 -12.36 11.11
N THR A 188 -17.73 -12.32 12.42
CA THR A 188 -16.81 -11.51 13.23
C THR A 188 -15.85 -12.34 14.07
N VAL A 189 -14.72 -11.73 14.42
CA VAL A 189 -13.78 -12.18 15.45
C VAL A 189 -13.83 -11.19 16.61
N ASN A 190 -14.03 -11.72 17.80
CA ASN A 190 -14.05 -10.91 19.02
C ASN A 190 -12.63 -10.89 19.64
N ILE A 191 -12.08 -9.69 19.80
CA ILE A 191 -10.77 -9.46 20.44
C ILE A 191 -11.01 -8.58 21.67
N GLY A 192 -11.15 -9.20 22.82
CA GLY A 192 -11.56 -8.50 24.03
C GLY A 192 -12.97 -7.91 23.89
N SER A 193 -13.09 -6.59 23.97
CA SER A 193 -14.36 -5.86 23.80
C SER A 193 -14.66 -5.46 22.34
N TRP A 194 -13.77 -5.76 21.40
CA TRP A 194 -13.90 -5.33 20.01
C TRP A 194 -14.32 -6.49 19.11
N SER A 195 -15.38 -6.27 18.32
CA SER A 195 -15.81 -7.17 17.27
C SER A 195 -15.32 -6.65 15.92
N TYR A 196 -14.66 -7.49 15.15
CA TYR A 196 -14.08 -7.09 13.86
C TYR A 196 -14.44 -8.10 12.78
N PRO A 197 -14.78 -7.70 11.54
CA PRO A 197 -15.09 -8.63 10.45
C PRO A 197 -13.90 -9.56 10.16
N LEU A 198 -14.14 -10.88 10.15
CA LEU A 198 -13.09 -11.91 10.07
C LEU A 198 -12.17 -11.72 8.86
N GLY A 199 -12.73 -11.44 7.69
CA GLY A 199 -11.94 -11.26 6.46
C GLY A 199 -11.06 -10.01 6.52
N ARG A 200 -11.59 -8.88 7.00
CA ARG A 200 -10.78 -7.66 7.24
C ARG A 200 -9.71 -7.91 8.30
N PHE A 201 -10.04 -8.65 9.35
CA PHE A 201 -9.07 -9.00 10.40
C PHE A 201 -7.87 -9.73 9.80
N ILE A 202 -8.10 -10.80 9.03
CA ILE A 202 -7.02 -11.58 8.43
C ILE A 202 -6.22 -10.72 7.43
N ILE A 203 -6.89 -10.05 6.51
CA ILE A 203 -6.25 -9.33 5.42
C ILE A 203 -5.52 -8.08 5.92
N ASN A 204 -6.17 -7.24 6.73
CA ASN A 204 -5.65 -5.92 7.10
C ASN A 204 -4.91 -5.90 8.43
N LEU A 205 -5.32 -6.73 9.40
CA LEU A 205 -4.72 -6.68 10.74
C LEU A 205 -3.62 -7.73 10.95
N VAL A 206 -3.68 -8.86 10.25
CA VAL A 206 -2.67 -9.93 10.35
C VAL A 206 -1.69 -9.87 9.19
N CYS A 207 -2.17 -10.05 7.95
CA CYS A 207 -1.30 -10.18 6.78
C CYS A 207 -0.63 -8.86 6.41
N LEU A 208 -1.37 -7.74 6.41
CA LEU A 208 -0.84 -6.46 5.99
C LEU A 208 0.31 -5.95 6.89
N PRO A 209 0.16 -5.86 8.22
CA PRO A 209 1.26 -5.41 9.08
C PRO A 209 2.49 -6.32 8.98
N LEU A 210 2.28 -7.65 8.94
CA LEU A 210 3.39 -8.59 8.85
C LEU A 210 4.26 -8.34 7.61
N LEU A 211 3.66 -8.17 6.43
CA LEU A 211 4.39 -7.88 5.20
C LEU A 211 4.90 -6.43 5.15
N VAL A 212 4.11 -5.48 5.62
CA VAL A 212 4.44 -4.05 5.62
C VAL A 212 5.63 -3.75 6.52
N PHE A 213 5.71 -4.37 7.71
CA PHE A 213 6.89 -4.23 8.57
C PHE A 213 8.13 -4.93 8.01
N LEU A 214 7.96 -6.07 7.33
CA LEU A 214 9.07 -6.80 6.74
C LEU A 214 9.84 -5.95 5.70
N ILE A 215 9.13 -5.12 4.92
CA ILE A 215 9.71 -4.31 3.86
C ILE A 215 10.80 -3.33 4.34
N PRO A 216 10.53 -2.41 5.30
CA PRO A 216 11.55 -1.51 5.83
C PRO A 216 12.73 -2.25 6.48
N PHE A 217 12.45 -3.35 7.19
CA PHE A 217 13.51 -4.14 7.81
C PHE A 217 14.46 -4.75 6.79
N ILE A 218 13.94 -5.23 5.65
CA ILE A 218 14.79 -5.73 4.56
C ILE A 218 15.63 -4.59 3.98
N PHE A 219 15.07 -3.41 3.75
CA PHE A 219 15.83 -2.26 3.29
C PHE A 219 16.91 -1.82 4.30
N LEU A 220 16.62 -1.84 5.60
CA LEU A 220 17.61 -1.58 6.66
C LEU A 220 18.71 -2.65 6.66
N TYR A 221 18.35 -3.91 6.52
CA TYR A 221 19.31 -5.00 6.38
C TYR A 221 20.23 -4.80 5.16
N LEU A 222 19.67 -4.44 4.01
CA LEU A 222 20.43 -4.12 2.81
C LEU A 222 21.35 -2.91 3.03
N ALA A 223 20.86 -1.87 3.72
CA ALA A 223 21.67 -0.71 4.09
C ALA A 223 22.85 -1.07 5.00
N ALA A 224 22.65 -2.01 5.94
CA ALA A 224 23.72 -2.50 6.82
C ALA A 224 24.76 -3.35 6.08
N LYS A 225 24.38 -4.03 4.98
CA LYS A 225 25.25 -4.90 4.18
C LYS A 225 25.97 -4.19 3.04
N THR A 226 25.58 -2.97 2.70
CA THR A 226 26.12 -2.20 1.58
C THR A 226 26.91 -1.01 2.07
N PHE A 227 27.73 -0.43 1.19
CA PHE A 227 28.57 0.73 1.49
C PHE A 227 28.29 1.89 0.52
N GLY A 228 28.74 3.08 0.89
CA GLY A 228 28.70 4.26 0.04
C GLY A 228 27.29 4.73 -0.30
N VAL A 229 27.07 5.01 -1.58
CA VAL A 229 25.82 5.58 -2.12
C VAL A 229 24.64 4.61 -1.95
N LEU A 230 24.84 3.31 -2.21
CA LEU A 230 23.80 2.30 -2.07
C LEU A 230 23.30 2.17 -0.63
N ARG A 231 24.18 2.27 0.37
CA ARG A 231 23.78 2.27 1.78
C ARG A 231 22.79 3.39 2.08
N LYS A 232 23.09 4.60 1.60
CA LYS A 232 22.22 5.76 1.82
C LYS A 232 20.88 5.61 1.09
N SER A 233 20.90 5.13 -0.15
CA SER A 233 19.68 4.87 -0.92
C SER A 233 18.78 3.85 -0.20
N TYR A 234 19.29 2.72 0.24
CA TYR A 234 18.49 1.73 0.97
C TYR A 234 17.98 2.24 2.31
N PHE A 235 18.80 2.99 3.04
CA PHE A 235 18.36 3.61 4.30
C PHE A 235 17.21 4.61 4.07
N LEU A 236 17.33 5.48 3.08
CA LEU A 236 16.27 6.44 2.73
C LEU A 236 14.99 5.72 2.25
N ASN A 237 15.10 4.63 1.48
CA ASN A 237 13.94 3.83 1.12
C ASN A 237 13.25 3.24 2.36
N ALA A 238 14.02 2.70 3.33
CA ALA A 238 13.46 2.20 4.58
C ALA A 238 12.68 3.28 5.33
N VAL A 239 13.29 4.46 5.50
CA VAL A 239 12.64 5.62 6.15
C VAL A 239 11.39 6.05 5.40
N GLY A 240 11.46 6.15 4.07
CA GLY A 240 10.31 6.48 3.23
C GLY A 240 9.15 5.51 3.42
N PHE A 241 9.41 4.20 3.41
CA PHE A 241 8.35 3.20 3.63
C PHE A 241 7.80 3.24 5.06
N ILE A 242 8.63 3.45 6.10
CA ILE A 242 8.15 3.60 7.49
C ILE A 242 7.16 4.77 7.58
N ILE A 243 7.51 5.93 7.02
CA ILE A 243 6.64 7.12 7.03
C ILE A 243 5.37 6.86 6.21
N ASN A 244 5.46 6.17 5.06
CA ASN A 244 4.29 5.81 4.25
C ASN A 244 3.30 4.95 5.06
N PHE A 245 3.81 3.95 5.77
CA PHE A 245 2.98 3.07 6.58
C PHE A 245 2.42 3.78 7.80
N ALA A 246 3.20 4.65 8.44
CA ALA A 246 2.72 5.48 9.54
C ALA A 246 1.54 6.37 9.08
N GLY A 247 1.62 6.98 7.89
CA GLY A 247 0.51 7.74 7.31
C GLY A 247 -0.74 6.91 7.09
N ARG A 248 -0.59 5.67 6.58
CA ARG A 248 -1.74 4.76 6.35
C ARG A 248 -2.39 4.25 7.62
N ILE A 249 -1.58 3.85 8.63
CA ILE A 249 -2.07 3.42 9.94
C ILE A 249 -2.71 4.60 10.67
N GLY A 250 -2.07 5.78 10.58
CA GLY A 250 -2.55 7.02 11.17
C GLY A 250 -3.95 7.40 10.66
N GLN A 251 -4.26 7.14 9.39
CA GLN A 251 -5.59 7.38 8.84
C GLN A 251 -6.66 6.62 9.64
N GLY A 252 -6.50 5.31 9.84
CA GLY A 252 -7.47 4.51 10.59
C GLY A 252 -7.56 4.87 12.08
N LEU A 253 -6.44 5.23 12.72
CA LEU A 253 -6.43 5.63 14.13
C LEU A 253 -7.08 7.00 14.35
N LEU A 254 -6.86 7.94 13.44
CA LEU A 254 -7.41 9.30 13.54
C LEU A 254 -8.89 9.37 13.14
N ASP A 255 -9.41 8.41 12.38
CA ASP A 255 -10.84 8.25 12.15
C ASP A 255 -11.59 8.12 13.48
N SER A 256 -11.13 7.22 14.34
CA SER A 256 -11.70 7.03 15.68
C SER A 256 -11.57 8.29 16.56
N ALA A 257 -10.47 9.05 16.42
CA ALA A 257 -10.27 10.27 17.19
C ALA A 257 -11.23 11.40 16.78
N CYS A 258 -11.53 11.53 15.49
CA CYS A 258 -12.51 12.51 15.00
C CYS A 258 -13.91 12.25 15.56
N THR A 259 -14.33 10.97 15.57
CA THR A 259 -15.65 10.57 16.09
C THR A 259 -15.76 10.70 17.62
N LEU A 260 -14.69 10.36 18.36
CA LEU A 260 -14.70 10.35 19.81
C LEU A 260 -14.57 11.75 20.44
N THR A 261 -13.76 12.64 19.84
CA THR A 261 -13.50 13.97 20.41
C THR A 261 -14.52 15.02 19.96
N GLY A 262 -15.24 14.77 18.84
CA GLY A 262 -16.24 15.68 18.28
C GLY A 262 -15.71 17.09 17.96
N GLY A 263 -14.39 17.29 17.97
CA GLY A 263 -13.75 18.58 17.84
C GLY A 263 -13.21 18.81 16.41
N GLU A 264 -13.40 20.04 15.91
CA GLU A 264 -12.87 20.46 14.60
C GLU A 264 -11.38 20.16 14.40
N TYR A 265 -10.58 20.28 15.48
CA TYR A 265 -9.14 19.98 15.46
C TYR A 265 -8.83 18.51 15.18
N GLY A 266 -9.63 17.58 15.73
CA GLY A 266 -9.46 16.14 15.48
C GLY A 266 -9.71 15.78 14.02
N CYS A 267 -10.80 16.29 13.46
CA CYS A 267 -11.17 16.06 12.06
C CYS A 267 -10.20 16.74 11.08
N LEU A 268 -9.72 17.96 11.40
CA LEU A 268 -8.70 18.64 10.61
C LEU A 268 -7.37 17.86 10.60
N THR A 269 -6.96 17.33 11.76
CA THR A 269 -5.73 16.53 11.87
C THR A 269 -5.85 15.23 11.06
N ARG A 270 -7.01 14.55 11.10
CA ARG A 270 -7.31 13.40 10.25
C ARG A 270 -7.19 13.72 8.76
N ALA A 271 -7.77 14.83 8.34
CA ALA A 271 -7.83 15.22 6.94
C ALA A 271 -6.45 15.59 6.36
N ILE A 272 -5.53 16.10 7.17
CA ILE A 272 -4.25 16.65 6.70
C ILE A 272 -3.07 15.72 6.99
N LEU A 273 -2.92 15.22 8.21
CA LEU A 273 -1.69 14.55 8.65
C LEU A 273 -1.37 13.27 7.86
N PRO A 274 -2.30 12.31 7.66
CA PRO A 274 -2.00 11.10 6.91
C PRO A 274 -1.63 11.36 5.45
N PRO A 275 -2.36 12.18 4.67
CA PRO A 275 -1.96 12.50 3.29
C PRO A 275 -0.60 13.17 3.20
N LEU A 276 -0.27 14.10 4.12
CA LEU A 276 1.04 14.77 4.14
C LEU A 276 2.17 13.80 4.43
N LEU A 277 1.99 12.87 5.38
CA LEU A 277 3.00 11.83 5.64
C LEU A 277 3.22 10.95 4.41
N ILE A 278 2.16 10.58 3.70
CA ILE A 278 2.27 9.81 2.46
C ILE A 278 3.05 10.62 1.40
N LEU A 279 2.72 11.89 1.18
CA LEU A 279 3.44 12.75 0.22
C LEU A 279 4.91 12.90 0.59
N LEU A 280 5.22 13.17 1.86
CA LEU A 280 6.60 13.24 2.35
C LEU A 280 7.35 11.94 2.10
N SER A 281 6.73 10.81 2.37
CA SER A 281 7.33 9.49 2.13
C SER A 281 7.68 9.28 0.65
N LEU A 282 6.80 9.70 -0.26
CA LEU A 282 7.03 9.57 -1.71
C LEU A 282 8.21 10.42 -2.18
N ILE A 283 8.34 11.64 -1.65
CA ILE A 283 9.50 12.51 -1.92
C ILE A 283 10.79 11.81 -1.47
N ILE A 284 10.80 11.25 -0.25
CA ILE A 284 11.98 10.53 0.28
C ILE A 284 12.32 9.32 -0.60
N ILE A 285 11.34 8.53 -1.03
CA ILE A 285 11.54 7.37 -1.92
C ILE A 285 12.12 7.80 -3.27
N VAL A 286 11.64 8.92 -3.83
CA VAL A 286 12.20 9.49 -5.08
C VAL A 286 13.65 9.90 -4.89
N ILE A 287 13.97 10.65 -3.83
CA ILE A 287 15.34 11.05 -3.51
C ILE A 287 16.22 9.81 -3.33
N ALA A 288 15.74 8.80 -2.60
CA ALA A 288 16.46 7.55 -2.37
C ALA A 288 16.88 6.85 -3.67
N ASN A 289 15.94 6.79 -4.64
CA ASN A 289 16.16 6.09 -5.91
C ASN A 289 16.89 6.95 -6.97
N ASN A 290 17.06 8.25 -6.72
CA ASN A 290 17.83 9.16 -7.56
C ASN A 290 19.12 9.64 -6.91
N TYR A 291 19.48 9.12 -5.75
CA TYR A 291 20.61 9.62 -4.96
C TYR A 291 21.95 9.62 -5.71
N GLU A 292 22.16 8.67 -6.62
CA GLU A 292 23.35 8.63 -7.48
C GLU A 292 23.44 9.79 -8.48
N GLN A 293 22.30 10.35 -8.89
CA GLN A 293 22.25 11.44 -9.86
C GLN A 293 22.28 12.83 -9.21
N LEU A 294 21.99 12.89 -7.92
CA LEU A 294 22.00 14.13 -7.15
C LEU A 294 23.39 14.48 -6.59
N LYS A 295 24.39 13.61 -6.84
CA LYS A 295 25.79 13.78 -6.48
C LYS A 295 26.65 14.17 -7.66
#